data_7182a850d114423d3595f5009d8e9161
#
_entry.id   7182a850d114423d3595f5009d8e9161
#
_cell.length_a   1.000
_cell.length_b   1.000
_cell.length_c   1.000
_cell.angle_alpha   90.00
_cell.angle_beta   90.00
_cell.angle_gamma   90.00
#
_symmetry.space_group_name_H-M   'P 1'
#
loop_
_entity.id
_entity.type
_entity.pdbx_description
1 polymer ?
#
loop_
_entity_poly.entity_id
_entity_poly.type
_entity_poly.pdbx_seq_one_letter_code
_entity_poly.pdbx_strand_id
1 'polypeptide(L)'
;TLDAGTGCVHTAPGFGAEDYIVCQKYPQIEIVVPVDHKGYQTEDAGKYAGLFYEKSNDIIFNDMVESGVLFASEDITHQYPHCWRCKNPIIFRATPQWFCSVEAFKEQAVEACKTVQWLPAWGEDRITSMIRERADWCISRQRRWGLPIPVIYCKECGKPICNDETIEHISNLFGKE
;
A
#
# COMPACT_ATOMS: atom_id res chain seq x y z
N THR A 1 19.57 11.67 -6.90
CA THR A 1 19.26 12.04 -8.29
C THR A 1 20.53 12.47 -9.02
N LEU A 2 20.47 12.63 -10.34
CA LEU A 2 21.64 13.11 -11.12
C LEU A 2 21.92 14.59 -10.85
N ASP A 3 20.93 15.32 -10.38
CA ASP A 3 20.99 16.77 -10.19
C ASP A 3 21.33 17.18 -8.74
N ALA A 4 21.31 16.25 -7.80
CA ALA A 4 21.54 16.53 -6.39
C ALA A 4 22.10 15.31 -5.63
N GLY A 5 22.95 15.59 -4.64
CA GLY A 5 23.56 14.58 -3.77
C GLY A 5 24.67 13.77 -4.47
N THR A 6 24.88 12.56 -3.98
CA THR A 6 25.97 11.66 -4.43
C THR A 6 25.57 10.78 -5.64
N GLY A 7 24.29 10.76 -6.02
CA GLY A 7 23.74 9.81 -6.97
C GLY A 7 23.40 8.43 -6.36
N CYS A 8 23.78 8.19 -5.11
CA CYS A 8 23.38 7.00 -4.36
C CYS A 8 22.04 7.26 -3.67
N VAL A 9 21.04 6.43 -3.97
CA VAL A 9 19.68 6.56 -3.41
C VAL A 9 19.37 5.33 -2.58
N HIS A 10 19.01 5.54 -1.31
CA HIS A 10 18.41 4.50 -0.49
C HIS A 10 16.98 4.21 -1.00
N THR A 11 16.67 2.94 -1.24
CA THR A 11 15.38 2.52 -1.80
C THR A 11 14.75 1.46 -0.90
N ALA A 12 13.57 1.78 -0.37
CA ALA A 12 12.82 0.91 0.55
C ALA A 12 11.41 0.64 0.00
N PRO A 13 11.22 -0.40 -0.86
CA PRO A 13 9.96 -0.66 -1.55
C PRO A 13 8.80 -0.98 -0.61
N GLY A 14 9.07 -1.41 0.62
CA GLY A 14 8.06 -1.63 1.64
C GLY A 14 7.50 -0.35 2.28
N PHE A 15 8.17 0.81 2.10
CA PHE A 15 7.87 2.05 2.81
C PHE A 15 7.77 3.30 1.92
N GLY A 16 8.07 3.17 0.63
CA GLY A 16 7.97 4.26 -0.34
C GLY A 16 7.21 3.84 -1.59
N ALA A 17 6.23 4.65 -2.03
CA ALA A 17 5.45 4.36 -3.23
C ALA A 17 6.33 4.41 -4.49
N GLU A 18 7.20 5.41 -4.61
CA GLU A 18 8.14 5.56 -5.73
C GLU A 18 9.17 4.42 -5.73
N ASP A 19 9.69 4.07 -4.55
CA ASP A 19 10.62 2.96 -4.37
C ASP A 19 9.97 1.64 -4.79
N TYR A 20 8.72 1.43 -4.41
CA TYR A 20 7.94 0.26 -4.82
C TYR A 20 7.82 0.14 -6.34
N ILE A 21 7.45 1.24 -7.02
CA ILE A 21 7.31 1.28 -8.48
C ILE A 21 8.65 0.98 -9.18
N VAL A 22 9.74 1.54 -8.66
CA VAL A 22 11.08 1.27 -9.19
C VAL A 22 11.45 -0.20 -9.01
N CYS A 23 11.24 -0.75 -7.81
CA CYS A 23 11.59 -2.13 -7.50
C CYS A 23 10.74 -3.16 -8.24
N GLN A 24 9.53 -2.84 -8.67
CA GLN A 24 8.74 -3.72 -9.54
C GLN A 24 9.43 -4.09 -10.86
N LYS A 25 10.37 -3.26 -11.33
CA LYS A 25 11.18 -3.53 -12.52
C LYS A 25 12.30 -4.55 -12.27
N TYR A 26 12.53 -4.89 -11.01
CA TYR A 26 13.61 -5.75 -10.56
C TYR A 26 13.07 -6.88 -9.69
N PRO A 27 12.51 -7.95 -10.29
CA PRO A 27 11.82 -9.03 -9.55
C PRO A 27 12.72 -9.79 -8.56
N GLN A 28 14.04 -9.63 -8.66
CA GLN A 28 15.00 -10.19 -7.69
C GLN A 28 15.08 -9.39 -6.38
N ILE A 29 14.50 -8.18 -6.32
CA ILE A 29 14.48 -7.38 -5.09
C ILE A 29 13.22 -7.74 -4.30
N GLU A 30 13.42 -8.27 -3.11
CA GLU A 30 12.35 -8.64 -2.20
C GLU A 30 11.76 -7.41 -1.51
N ILE A 31 10.43 -7.37 -1.37
CA ILE A 31 9.75 -6.29 -0.63
C ILE A 31 9.75 -6.66 0.84
N VAL A 32 10.74 -6.17 1.57
CA VAL A 32 10.87 -6.39 3.01
C VAL A 32 10.04 -5.36 3.78
N VAL A 33 9.21 -5.84 4.72
CA VAL A 33 8.33 -5.01 5.55
C VAL A 33 8.50 -5.42 7.01
N PRO A 34 9.58 -5.03 7.69
CA PRO A 34 9.88 -5.46 9.06
C PRO A 34 9.05 -4.73 10.13
N VAL A 35 7.89 -4.19 9.78
CA VAL A 35 6.97 -3.55 10.72
C VAL A 35 5.58 -4.16 10.56
N ASP A 36 4.99 -4.62 11.65
CA ASP A 36 3.66 -5.22 11.68
C ASP A 36 2.52 -4.19 11.55
N HIS A 37 1.28 -4.67 11.55
CA HIS A 37 0.09 -3.81 11.45
C HIS A 37 -0.19 -2.94 12.67
N LYS A 38 0.53 -3.15 13.77
CA LYS A 38 0.45 -2.34 15.01
C LYS A 38 1.60 -1.36 15.15
N GLY A 39 2.57 -1.40 14.22
CA GLY A 39 3.75 -0.55 14.23
C GLY A 39 4.93 -1.12 15.01
N TYR A 40 4.92 -2.41 15.33
CA TYR A 40 6.03 -3.07 16.00
C TYR A 40 6.95 -3.75 14.99
N GLN A 41 8.24 -3.69 15.26
CA GLN A 41 9.24 -4.38 14.46
C GLN A 41 9.04 -5.89 14.55
N THR A 42 9.03 -6.56 13.40
CA THR A 42 8.93 -8.03 13.29
C THR A 42 10.28 -8.71 13.51
N GLU A 43 10.31 -10.03 13.52
CA GLU A 43 11.55 -10.83 13.59
C GLU A 43 12.53 -10.49 12.44
N ASP A 44 12.02 -10.04 11.29
CA ASP A 44 12.86 -9.61 10.16
C ASP A 44 13.72 -8.39 10.49
N ALA A 45 13.36 -7.62 11.52
CA ALA A 45 14.16 -6.51 12.02
C ALA A 45 15.34 -6.94 12.91
N GLY A 46 15.52 -8.24 13.13
CA GLY A 46 16.61 -8.80 13.92
C GLY A 46 16.63 -8.29 15.36
N LYS A 47 17.71 -7.66 15.81
CA LYS A 47 17.86 -7.17 17.19
C LYS A 47 16.86 -6.09 17.59
N TYR A 48 16.15 -5.48 16.64
CA TYR A 48 15.13 -4.47 16.90
C TYR A 48 13.71 -5.06 16.98
N ALA A 49 13.54 -6.37 16.82
CA ALA A 49 12.25 -7.05 16.90
C ALA A 49 11.52 -6.73 18.19
N GLY A 50 10.21 -6.54 18.11
CA GLY A 50 9.36 -6.20 19.25
C GLY A 50 9.38 -4.73 19.69
N LEU A 51 10.24 -3.88 19.12
CA LEU A 51 10.24 -2.45 19.39
C LEU A 51 9.16 -1.74 18.55
N PHE A 52 8.53 -0.72 19.14
CA PHE A 52 7.68 0.18 18.38
C PHE A 52 8.53 1.06 17.46
N TYR A 53 8.11 1.28 16.21
CA TYR A 53 8.94 1.90 15.17
C TYR A 53 9.55 3.24 15.58
N GLU A 54 8.78 4.12 16.28
CA GLU A 54 9.33 5.40 16.76
C GLU A 54 10.44 5.22 17.80
N LYS A 55 10.24 4.27 18.72
CA LYS A 55 11.23 3.99 19.76
C LYS A 55 12.48 3.31 19.23
N SER A 56 12.38 2.63 18.10
CA SER A 56 13.54 2.01 17.47
C SER A 56 14.51 3.03 16.86
N ASN A 57 14.04 4.24 16.53
CA ASN A 57 14.86 5.27 15.89
C ASN A 57 16.06 5.66 16.75
N ASP A 58 15.86 5.97 18.03
CA ASP A 58 16.95 6.36 18.94
C ASP A 58 17.94 5.22 19.18
N ILE A 59 17.43 3.99 19.24
CA ILE A 59 18.27 2.80 19.44
C ILE A 59 19.12 2.56 18.19
N ILE A 60 18.51 2.63 17.00
CA ILE A 60 19.22 2.49 15.71
C ILE A 60 20.27 3.58 15.56
N PHE A 61 19.91 4.83 15.89
CA PHE A 61 20.85 5.95 15.86
C PHE A 61 22.08 5.70 16.74
N ASN A 62 21.87 5.30 17.98
CA ASN A 62 22.96 5.01 18.91
C ASN A 62 23.84 3.86 18.42
N ASP A 63 23.23 2.79 17.91
CA ASP A 63 23.96 1.65 17.33
C ASP A 63 24.82 2.08 16.13
N MET A 64 24.33 3.00 15.31
CA MET A 64 25.10 3.55 14.18
C MET A 64 26.28 4.38 14.65
N VAL A 65 26.13 5.14 15.74
CA VAL A 65 27.22 5.90 16.38
C VAL A 65 28.26 4.92 16.95
N GLU A 66 27.82 3.94 17.73
CA GLU A 66 28.71 2.97 18.38
C GLU A 66 29.48 2.12 17.38
N SER A 67 28.85 1.72 16.29
CA SER A 67 29.50 0.94 15.23
C SER A 67 30.38 1.78 14.29
N GLY A 68 30.38 3.11 14.43
CA GLY A 68 31.17 4.02 13.61
C GLY A 68 30.72 4.13 12.15
N VAL A 69 29.50 3.70 11.82
CA VAL A 69 28.95 3.79 10.46
C VAL A 69 28.19 5.09 10.21
N LEU A 70 27.85 5.83 11.27
CA LEU A 70 27.20 7.14 11.15
C LEU A 70 28.22 8.19 10.70
N PHE A 71 28.03 8.72 9.49
CA PHE A 71 28.91 9.75 8.95
C PHE A 71 28.61 11.14 9.55
N ALA A 72 27.33 11.53 9.54
CA ALA A 72 26.86 12.81 10.11
C ALA A 72 25.36 12.72 10.40
N SER A 73 24.87 13.59 11.26
CA SER A 73 23.44 13.79 11.53
C SER A 73 23.13 15.26 11.65
N GLU A 74 21.94 15.65 11.22
CA GLU A 74 21.43 17.01 11.30
C GLU A 74 19.93 16.97 11.58
N ASP A 75 19.46 17.84 12.46
CA ASP A 75 18.04 18.01 12.74
C ASP A 75 17.42 18.91 11.67
N ILE A 76 16.38 18.42 11.00
CA ILE A 76 15.63 19.17 10.00
C ILE A 76 14.18 19.32 10.41
N THR A 77 13.59 20.45 10.07
CA THR A 77 12.14 20.67 10.24
C THR A 77 11.46 20.56 8.88
N HIS A 78 10.51 19.61 8.76
CA HIS A 78 9.75 19.42 7.53
C HIS A 78 8.28 19.10 7.82
N GLN A 79 7.44 19.16 6.80
CA GLN A 79 6.05 18.73 6.91
C GLN A 79 6.00 17.21 6.93
N TYR A 80 5.23 16.66 7.88
CA TYR A 80 5.05 15.22 8.03
C TYR A 80 3.56 14.85 8.03
N PRO A 81 3.15 13.77 7.37
CA PRO A 81 1.75 13.37 7.34
C PRO A 81 1.27 12.83 8.69
N HIS A 82 0.13 13.34 9.14
CA HIS A 82 -0.52 12.92 10.37
C HIS A 82 -1.90 12.32 10.10
N CYS A 83 -2.32 11.38 10.93
CA CYS A 83 -3.66 10.82 10.88
C CYS A 83 -4.69 11.95 11.09
N TRP A 84 -5.63 12.10 10.17
CA TRP A 84 -6.68 13.11 10.25
C TRP A 84 -7.57 12.95 11.51
N ARG A 85 -7.69 11.72 12.04
CA ARG A 85 -8.55 11.40 13.20
C ARG A 85 -7.82 11.57 14.54
N CYS A 86 -6.71 10.88 14.76
CA CYS A 86 -5.99 10.88 16.04
C CYS A 86 -4.80 11.86 16.09
N LYS A 87 -4.49 12.51 14.96
CA LYS A 87 -3.39 13.48 14.81
C LYS A 87 -1.96 12.92 15.05
N ASN A 88 -1.83 11.63 15.28
CA ASN A 88 -0.52 11.00 15.40
C ASN A 88 0.17 10.89 14.03
N PRO A 89 1.51 10.91 13.97
CA PRO A 89 2.25 10.67 12.74
C PRO A 89 1.89 9.29 12.16
N ILE A 90 1.96 9.18 10.84
CA ILE A 90 1.71 7.94 10.12
C ILE A 90 2.97 7.49 9.40
N ILE A 91 3.06 6.20 9.09
CA ILE A 91 4.08 5.65 8.20
C ILE A 91 3.43 5.07 6.95
N PHE A 92 4.16 5.12 5.84
CA PHE A 92 3.82 4.31 4.67
C PHE A 92 4.29 2.90 4.91
N ARG A 93 3.46 1.92 4.54
CA ARG A 93 3.79 0.51 4.68
C ARG A 93 3.08 -0.29 3.59
N ALA A 94 3.83 -1.07 2.83
CA ALA A 94 3.24 -2.00 1.87
C ALA A 94 2.44 -3.08 2.61
N THR A 95 1.24 -3.35 2.10
CA THR A 95 0.35 -4.38 2.64
C THR A 95 -0.28 -5.16 1.50
N PRO A 96 -0.48 -6.49 1.64
CA PRO A 96 -1.26 -7.25 0.68
C PRO A 96 -2.69 -6.71 0.59
N GLN A 97 -3.15 -6.43 -0.62
CA GLN A 97 -4.46 -5.87 -0.89
C GLN A 97 -5.10 -6.59 -2.08
N TRP A 98 -6.43 -6.58 -2.13
CA TRP A 98 -7.17 -7.02 -3.29
C TRP A 98 -7.50 -5.85 -4.19
N PHE A 99 -7.09 -5.96 -5.45
CA PHE A 99 -7.34 -4.97 -6.47
C PHE A 99 -8.21 -5.57 -7.58
N CYS A 100 -9.19 -4.79 -8.03
CA CYS A 100 -9.89 -5.04 -9.27
C CYS A 100 -9.17 -4.26 -10.36
N SER A 101 -8.68 -4.94 -11.38
CA SER A 101 -8.08 -4.25 -12.52
C SER A 101 -9.15 -3.51 -13.30
N VAL A 102 -8.96 -2.21 -13.48
CA VAL A 102 -9.85 -1.37 -14.28
C VAL A 102 -9.37 -1.19 -15.71
N GLU A 103 -8.12 -1.57 -15.99
CA GLU A 103 -7.50 -1.43 -17.32
C GLU A 103 -8.28 -2.15 -18.39
N ALA A 104 -8.79 -3.35 -18.08
CA ALA A 104 -9.51 -4.20 -19.03
C ALA A 104 -10.81 -3.58 -19.58
N PHE A 105 -11.43 -2.63 -18.87
CA PHE A 105 -12.69 -2.02 -19.28
C PHE A 105 -12.66 -0.49 -19.41
N LYS A 106 -11.49 0.16 -19.23
CA LYS A 106 -11.34 1.62 -19.32
C LYS A 106 -11.89 2.19 -20.63
N GLU A 107 -11.47 1.62 -21.76
CA GLU A 107 -11.90 2.11 -23.07
C GLU A 107 -13.41 1.91 -23.27
N GLN A 108 -13.96 0.80 -22.84
CA GLN A 108 -15.40 0.55 -22.89
C GLN A 108 -16.18 1.55 -22.04
N ALA A 109 -15.67 1.89 -20.85
CA ALA A 109 -16.28 2.89 -19.98
C ALA A 109 -16.22 4.30 -20.60
N VAL A 110 -15.10 4.66 -21.23
CA VAL A 110 -14.95 5.93 -21.95
C VAL A 110 -15.93 6.02 -23.13
N GLU A 111 -16.07 4.96 -23.91
CA GLU A 111 -17.04 4.93 -25.00
C GLU A 111 -18.49 5.02 -24.48
N ALA A 112 -18.80 4.37 -23.37
CA ALA A 112 -20.12 4.47 -22.74
C ALA A 112 -20.43 5.91 -22.28
N CYS A 113 -19.44 6.68 -21.83
CA CYS A 113 -19.64 8.10 -21.46
C CYS A 113 -20.16 8.95 -22.60
N LYS A 114 -19.80 8.64 -23.85
CA LYS A 114 -20.28 9.36 -25.06
C LYS A 114 -21.76 9.15 -25.35
N THR A 115 -22.38 8.12 -24.78
CA THR A 115 -23.81 7.82 -24.95
C THR A 115 -24.68 8.56 -23.95
N VAL A 116 -24.09 9.24 -22.97
CA VAL A 116 -24.79 9.97 -21.88
C VAL A 116 -24.95 11.44 -22.25
N GLN A 117 -26.13 12.00 -22.01
CA GLN A 117 -26.32 13.44 -22.12
C GLN A 117 -25.80 14.15 -20.84
N TRP A 118 -24.72 14.90 -20.99
CA TRP A 118 -24.08 15.59 -19.90
C TRP A 118 -24.62 17.01 -19.70
N LEU A 119 -25.04 17.31 -18.47
CA LEU A 119 -25.47 18.65 -18.05
C LEU A 119 -24.73 19.06 -16.77
N PRO A 120 -23.76 19.99 -16.83
CA PRO A 120 -23.27 20.70 -18.02
C PRO A 120 -22.39 19.82 -18.93
N ALA A 121 -22.21 20.24 -20.18
CA ALA A 121 -21.50 19.46 -21.21
C ALA A 121 -20.04 19.10 -20.82
N TRP A 122 -19.32 19.96 -20.09
CA TRP A 122 -17.96 19.70 -19.62
C TRP A 122 -17.84 18.47 -18.68
N GLY A 123 -18.98 17.97 -18.20
CA GLY A 123 -19.03 16.75 -17.37
C GLY A 123 -18.46 15.53 -18.10
N GLU A 124 -18.63 15.44 -19.42
CA GLU A 124 -18.08 14.37 -20.25
C GLU A 124 -16.55 14.33 -20.21
N ASP A 125 -15.92 15.47 -20.45
CA ASP A 125 -14.45 15.56 -20.45
C ASP A 125 -13.88 15.22 -19.08
N ARG A 126 -14.53 15.68 -18.01
CA ARG A 126 -14.08 15.45 -16.66
C ARG A 126 -14.15 13.96 -16.28
N ILE A 127 -15.29 13.31 -16.52
CA ILE A 127 -15.43 11.88 -16.17
C ILE A 127 -14.52 11.00 -17.02
N THR A 128 -14.37 11.33 -18.31
CA THR A 128 -13.49 10.62 -19.22
C THR A 128 -12.03 10.70 -18.77
N SER A 129 -11.56 11.87 -18.37
CA SER A 129 -10.21 12.05 -17.81
C SER A 129 -10.05 11.26 -16.52
N MET A 130 -11.01 11.32 -15.61
CA MET A 130 -11.00 10.55 -14.37
C MET A 130 -10.93 9.03 -14.60
N ILE A 131 -11.60 8.50 -15.63
CA ILE A 131 -11.56 7.08 -15.98
C ILE A 131 -10.19 6.73 -16.55
N ARG A 132 -9.64 7.52 -17.46
CA ARG A 132 -8.34 7.27 -18.09
C ARG A 132 -7.18 7.28 -17.08
N GLU A 133 -7.24 8.20 -16.13
CA GLU A 133 -6.21 8.33 -15.07
C GLU A 133 -6.43 7.38 -13.89
N ARG A 134 -7.53 6.63 -13.88
CA ARG A 134 -7.87 5.74 -12.76
C ARG A 134 -6.86 4.62 -12.64
N ALA A 135 -6.23 4.51 -11.46
CA ALA A 135 -5.51 3.31 -11.06
C ALA A 135 -6.49 2.15 -10.75
N ASP A 136 -5.96 0.94 -10.64
CA ASP A 136 -6.73 -0.24 -10.22
C ASP A 136 -7.50 0.04 -8.93
N TRP A 137 -8.67 -0.51 -8.81
CA TRP A 137 -9.56 -0.29 -7.69
C TRP A 137 -9.21 -1.22 -6.52
N CYS A 138 -8.65 -0.66 -5.45
CA CYS A 138 -8.47 -1.40 -4.21
C CYS A 138 -9.84 -1.66 -3.57
N ILE A 139 -10.28 -2.93 -3.58
CA ILE A 139 -11.56 -3.36 -3.03
C ILE A 139 -11.46 -3.81 -1.57
N SER A 140 -10.27 -4.19 -1.11
CA SER A 140 -10.05 -4.56 0.29
C SER A 140 -9.95 -3.35 1.21
N ARG A 141 -10.30 -3.54 2.47
CA ARG A 141 -10.16 -2.54 3.54
C ARG A 141 -9.53 -3.22 4.76
N GLN A 142 -8.73 -2.49 5.53
CA GLN A 142 -8.11 -2.96 6.79
C GLN A 142 -9.00 -2.71 8.01
N ARG A 143 -10.22 -2.26 7.81
CA ARG A 143 -11.22 -2.01 8.85
C ARG A 143 -12.20 -3.16 8.93
N ARG A 144 -12.54 -3.59 10.14
CA ARG A 144 -13.59 -4.60 10.39
C ARG A 144 -14.99 -3.95 10.31
N TRP A 145 -15.32 -3.45 9.13
CA TRP A 145 -16.61 -2.82 8.87
C TRP A 145 -17.14 -3.24 7.52
N GLY A 146 -18.38 -3.66 7.47
CA GLY A 146 -19.04 -4.15 6.26
C GLY A 146 -18.87 -5.66 6.06
N LEU A 147 -19.22 -6.11 4.87
CA LEU A 147 -19.13 -7.52 4.48
C LEU A 147 -17.68 -7.91 4.18
N PRO A 148 -17.23 -9.09 4.61
CA PRO A 148 -15.93 -9.60 4.26
C PRO A 148 -15.86 -9.94 2.75
N ILE A 149 -14.67 -9.77 2.15
CA ILE A 149 -14.42 -10.29 0.81
C ILE A 149 -14.39 -11.82 0.89
N PRO A 150 -15.18 -12.55 0.07
CA PRO A 150 -15.37 -14.00 0.21
C PRO A 150 -14.17 -14.78 -0.37
N VAL A 151 -12.98 -14.52 0.12
CA VAL A 151 -11.73 -15.22 -0.25
C VAL A 151 -11.24 -16.00 0.95
N ILE A 152 -11.03 -17.29 0.75
CA ILE A 152 -10.51 -18.21 1.75
C ILE A 152 -9.06 -18.57 1.36
N TYR A 153 -8.18 -18.66 2.34
CA TYR A 153 -6.79 -19.04 2.10
C TYR A 153 -6.54 -20.48 2.57
N CYS A 154 -5.89 -21.28 1.73
CA CYS A 154 -5.45 -22.61 2.14
C CYS A 154 -4.44 -22.49 3.29
N LYS A 155 -4.64 -23.24 4.36
CA LYS A 155 -3.76 -23.22 5.53
C LYS A 155 -2.37 -23.81 5.27
N GLU A 156 -2.26 -24.71 4.30
CA GLU A 156 -1.00 -25.40 4.00
C GLU A 156 -0.13 -24.62 3.01
N CYS A 157 -0.74 -24.10 1.92
CA CYS A 157 0.02 -23.44 0.85
C CYS A 157 -0.22 -21.95 0.71
N GLY A 158 -1.10 -21.34 1.52
CA GLY A 158 -1.42 -19.91 1.49
C GLY A 158 -2.15 -19.44 0.22
N LYS A 159 -2.48 -20.32 -0.72
CA LYS A 159 -3.14 -19.93 -1.96
C LYS A 159 -4.56 -19.46 -1.70
N PRO A 160 -4.99 -18.36 -2.36
CA PRO A 160 -6.37 -17.91 -2.28
C PRO A 160 -7.30 -18.88 -3.02
N ILE A 161 -8.45 -19.12 -2.44
CA ILE A 161 -9.56 -19.88 -3.01
C ILE A 161 -10.71 -18.89 -3.18
N CYS A 162 -11.06 -18.58 -4.42
CA CYS A 162 -12.15 -17.70 -4.78
C CYS A 162 -12.67 -18.14 -6.14
N ASN A 163 -13.78 -18.84 -6.15
CA ASN A 163 -14.46 -19.32 -7.34
C ASN A 163 -16.00 -19.20 -7.17
N ASP A 164 -16.74 -19.44 -8.23
CA ASP A 164 -18.21 -19.27 -8.23
C ASP A 164 -18.87 -20.14 -7.16
N GLU A 165 -18.41 -21.37 -6.96
CA GLU A 165 -18.94 -22.29 -5.95
C GLU A 165 -18.75 -21.75 -4.52
N THR A 166 -17.55 -21.25 -4.19
CA THR A 166 -17.26 -20.69 -2.85
C THR A 166 -18.02 -19.40 -2.60
N ILE A 167 -18.16 -18.56 -3.63
CA ILE A 167 -18.92 -17.30 -3.56
C ILE A 167 -20.40 -17.60 -3.36
N GLU A 168 -20.98 -18.53 -4.13
CA GLU A 168 -22.39 -18.92 -4.01
C GLU A 168 -22.67 -19.54 -2.64
N HIS A 169 -21.78 -20.41 -2.15
CA HIS A 169 -21.92 -21.00 -0.82
C HIS A 169 -21.96 -19.93 0.28
N ILE A 170 -21.02 -18.98 0.26
CA ILE A 170 -20.96 -17.90 1.25
C ILE A 170 -22.18 -16.99 1.14
N SER A 171 -22.60 -16.64 -0.09
CA SER A 171 -23.81 -15.86 -0.34
C SER A 171 -25.06 -16.51 0.27
N ASN A 172 -25.19 -17.84 0.10
CA ASN A 172 -26.30 -18.62 0.65
C ASN A 172 -26.28 -18.70 2.19
N LEU A 173 -25.10 -18.60 2.82
CA LEU A 173 -25.01 -18.52 4.28
C LEU A 173 -25.55 -17.16 4.78
N PHE A 174 -25.17 -16.06 4.16
CA PHE A 174 -25.68 -14.74 4.50
C PHE A 174 -27.17 -14.54 4.20
N GLY A 175 -27.72 -15.27 3.23
CA GLY A 175 -29.14 -15.21 2.90
C GLY A 175 -30.05 -15.97 3.85
N LYS A 176 -29.50 -16.67 4.86
CA LYS A 176 -30.28 -17.44 5.86
C LYS A 176 -30.47 -16.67 7.18
N GLU A 177 -29.82 -15.56 7.37
CA GLU A 177 -29.98 -14.64 8.50
C GLU A 177 -30.83 -13.42 8.11
#